data_c3224333034e7a832b41ddf3be59adf3
#
_entry.id   c3224333034e7a832b41ddf3be59adf3
#
_cell.length_a   1.000
_cell.length_b   1.000
_cell.length_c   1.000
_cell.angle_alpha   90.00
_cell.angle_beta   90.00
_cell.angle_gamma   90.00
#
_symmetry.space_group_name_H-M   'P 1'
#
loop_
_entity.id
_entity.type
_entity.pdbx_description
1 polymer ?
#
loop_
_entity_poly.entity_id
_entity_poly.type
_entity_poly.pdbx_seq_one_letter_code
_entity_poly.pdbx_strand_id
1 'polypeptide(L)'
;MAYEAHVEGAPSEDVLLRLIQEAKEAGADRIEIETTHEDGDAWIRAGFTETARVLEAPIAALEAHVEARKEPSFGSIHVQTDDVDAVVRAVRQFVPRLPGGSQGSVVLAPREGWTSAYDELTDREPEMLRRLARELSDRMGAFVLVMGVEEGRVVRYTALERGRVVDEYLSVPEYYGPLPPGEVIALGANPRLMARLTGADADAVRATARTATTPEELPAASELITELGRLFGIPHASLDYPGAAAEQDAMPVAR
;
A
#
# COMPACT_ATOMS: atom_id res chain seq x y z
N MET A 1 -8.64 19.79 27.87
CA MET A 1 -10.00 20.26 27.43
C MET A 1 -10.62 19.11 26.65
N ALA A 2 -11.90 18.77 26.93
CA ALA A 2 -12.58 17.71 26.19
C ALA A 2 -13.19 18.25 24.88
N TYR A 3 -13.20 17.43 23.85
CA TYR A 3 -14.00 17.60 22.65
C TYR A 3 -15.26 16.74 22.80
N GLU A 4 -16.43 17.36 22.78
CA GLU A 4 -17.71 16.67 22.95
C GLU A 4 -18.32 16.39 21.58
N ALA A 5 -18.73 15.13 21.35
CA ALA A 5 -19.38 14.73 20.12
C ALA A 5 -20.58 13.81 20.39
N HIS A 6 -21.63 13.98 19.60
CA HIS A 6 -22.73 13.03 19.56
C HIS A 6 -22.54 12.10 18.36
N VAL A 7 -22.49 10.77 18.61
CA VAL A 7 -22.22 9.77 17.59
C VAL A 7 -23.26 8.66 17.65
N GLU A 8 -23.92 8.41 16.52
CA GLU A 8 -24.84 7.29 16.35
C GLU A 8 -24.08 6.09 15.75
N GLY A 9 -24.28 4.90 16.33
CA GLY A 9 -23.68 3.65 15.85
C GLY A 9 -22.35 3.29 16.49
N ALA A 10 -21.81 2.14 16.08
CA ALA A 10 -20.54 1.62 16.57
C ALA A 10 -19.33 2.37 15.97
N PRO A 11 -18.16 2.41 16.66
CA PRO A 11 -16.98 3.09 16.17
C PRO A 11 -16.41 2.37 14.94
N SER A 12 -16.49 3.00 13.77
CA SER A 12 -15.69 2.63 12.60
C SER A 12 -14.37 3.41 12.61
N GLU A 13 -13.40 2.95 11.82
CA GLU A 13 -12.10 3.64 11.68
C GLU A 13 -12.30 5.09 11.21
N ASP A 14 -13.15 5.30 10.20
CA ASP A 14 -13.44 6.64 9.68
C ASP A 14 -14.06 7.57 10.72
N VAL A 15 -14.96 7.04 11.57
CA VAL A 15 -15.55 7.82 12.68
C VAL A 15 -14.48 8.19 13.70
N LEU A 16 -13.60 7.25 14.05
CA LEU A 16 -12.51 7.52 15.01
C LEU A 16 -11.52 8.55 14.46
N LEU A 17 -11.09 8.42 13.20
CA LEU A 17 -10.19 9.37 12.54
C LEU A 17 -10.77 10.78 12.49
N ARG A 18 -12.05 10.90 12.12
CA ARG A 18 -12.74 12.19 12.10
C ARG A 18 -12.79 12.81 13.50
N LEU A 19 -13.18 12.06 14.53
CA LEU A 19 -13.24 12.56 15.91
C LEU A 19 -11.86 13.01 16.41
N ILE A 20 -10.80 12.26 16.10
CA ILE A 20 -9.41 12.62 16.42
C ILE A 20 -9.02 13.94 15.74
N GLN A 21 -9.33 14.10 14.46
CA GLN A 21 -9.02 15.30 13.71
C GLN A 21 -9.74 16.54 14.27
N GLU A 22 -11.04 16.43 14.47
CA GLU A 22 -11.86 17.52 15.01
C GLU A 22 -11.42 17.91 16.43
N ALA A 23 -11.10 16.93 17.29
CA ALA A 23 -10.60 17.18 18.63
C ALA A 23 -9.23 17.89 18.63
N LYS A 24 -8.32 17.51 17.74
CA LYS A 24 -7.02 18.17 17.57
C LYS A 24 -7.16 19.62 17.10
N GLU A 25 -8.04 19.86 16.12
CA GLU A 25 -8.34 21.20 15.64
C GLU A 25 -8.95 22.09 16.73
N ALA A 26 -9.74 21.50 17.63
CA ALA A 26 -10.28 22.17 18.82
C ALA A 26 -9.24 22.34 19.96
N GLY A 27 -8.03 21.78 19.83
CA GLY A 27 -6.99 21.82 20.85
C GLY A 27 -7.33 20.98 22.09
N ALA A 28 -8.14 19.92 21.93
CA ALA A 28 -8.55 19.02 22.99
C ALA A 28 -7.52 17.90 23.21
N ASP A 29 -7.44 17.40 24.42
CA ASP A 29 -6.56 16.29 24.84
C ASP A 29 -7.32 14.97 25.08
N ARG A 30 -8.65 15.05 25.08
CA ARG A 30 -9.55 13.90 25.20
C ARG A 30 -10.84 14.15 24.41
N ILE A 31 -11.52 13.05 24.08
CA ILE A 31 -12.83 13.06 23.40
C ILE A 31 -13.87 12.49 24.33
N GLU A 32 -15.00 13.18 24.46
CA GLU A 32 -16.20 12.72 25.17
C GLU A 32 -17.30 12.48 24.12
N ILE A 33 -17.91 11.30 24.14
CA ILE A 33 -19.01 10.98 23.23
C ILE A 33 -20.28 10.64 24.00
N GLU A 34 -21.43 11.07 23.46
CA GLU A 34 -22.72 10.60 23.87
C GLU A 34 -23.20 9.59 22.82
N THR A 35 -23.45 8.34 23.23
CA THR A 35 -23.86 7.25 22.33
C THR A 35 -25.03 6.45 22.93
N THR A 36 -25.67 5.61 22.11
CA THR A 36 -26.73 4.73 22.55
C THR A 36 -26.20 3.58 23.39
N HIS A 37 -27.01 3.03 24.30
CA HIS A 37 -26.59 1.93 25.17
C HIS A 37 -26.16 0.66 24.38
N GLU A 38 -26.71 0.44 23.18
CA GLU A 38 -26.45 -0.74 22.36
C GLU A 38 -25.03 -0.74 21.78
N ASP A 39 -24.43 0.43 21.59
CA ASP A 39 -23.10 0.59 20.98
C ASP A 39 -21.97 0.75 22.02
N GLY A 40 -22.29 0.91 23.30
CA GLY A 40 -21.34 1.20 24.38
C GLY A 40 -20.16 0.22 24.46
N ASP A 41 -20.42 -1.08 24.37
CA ASP A 41 -19.37 -2.11 24.41
C ASP A 41 -18.37 -2.00 23.24
N ALA A 42 -18.83 -1.55 22.07
CA ALA A 42 -17.96 -1.34 20.92
C ALA A 42 -17.02 -0.14 21.13
N TRP A 43 -17.52 0.93 21.73
CA TRP A 43 -16.75 2.11 22.08
C TRP A 43 -15.72 1.84 23.18
N ILE A 44 -16.08 1.01 24.18
CA ILE A 44 -15.13 0.56 25.21
C ILE A 44 -13.98 -0.23 24.58
N ARG A 45 -14.25 -1.12 23.63
CA ARG A 45 -13.19 -1.84 22.90
C ARG A 45 -12.29 -0.91 22.07
N ALA A 46 -12.81 0.22 21.62
CA ALA A 46 -12.05 1.25 20.92
C ALA A 46 -11.22 2.15 21.86
N GLY A 47 -11.27 1.92 23.18
CA GLY A 47 -10.44 2.62 24.16
C GLY A 47 -11.15 3.71 24.96
N PHE A 48 -12.47 3.84 24.82
CA PHE A 48 -13.27 4.73 25.66
C PHE A 48 -13.53 4.11 27.04
N THR A 49 -13.68 4.96 28.03
CA THR A 49 -14.05 4.56 29.40
C THR A 49 -15.43 5.12 29.71
N GLU A 50 -16.33 4.27 30.22
CA GLU A 50 -17.67 4.69 30.59
C GLU A 50 -17.62 5.55 31.86
N THR A 51 -18.11 6.78 31.74
CA THR A 51 -18.26 7.74 32.86
C THR A 51 -19.70 8.24 32.87
N ALA A 52 -20.58 7.56 33.59
CA ALA A 52 -21.97 8.00 33.84
C ALA A 52 -22.79 8.37 32.58
N ARG A 53 -22.78 7.59 31.50
CA ARG A 53 -23.36 7.76 30.16
C ARG A 53 -22.48 8.54 29.15
N VAL A 54 -21.30 8.95 29.52
CA VAL A 54 -20.33 9.58 28.63
C VAL A 54 -19.14 8.63 28.50
N LEU A 55 -18.72 8.34 27.28
CA LEU A 55 -17.47 7.62 27.00
C LEU A 55 -16.39 8.62 26.69
N GLU A 56 -15.24 8.52 27.37
CA GLU A 56 -14.07 9.36 27.12
C GLU A 56 -12.86 8.52 26.79
N ALA A 57 -12.01 9.02 25.92
CA ALA A 57 -10.69 8.43 25.69
C ALA A 57 -9.65 9.51 25.45
N PRO A 58 -8.39 9.32 25.93
CA PRO A 58 -7.26 10.14 25.51
C PRO A 58 -7.07 10.01 23.99
N ILE A 59 -6.81 11.13 23.31
CA ILE A 59 -6.56 11.13 21.85
C ILE A 59 -5.43 10.15 21.49
N ALA A 60 -4.33 10.15 22.25
CA ALA A 60 -3.20 9.25 22.02
C ALA A 60 -3.59 7.75 22.09
N ALA A 61 -4.58 7.37 22.93
CA ALA A 61 -5.07 5.99 23.00
C ALA A 61 -5.87 5.61 21.75
N LEU A 62 -6.68 6.55 21.22
CA LEU A 62 -7.42 6.34 19.99
C LEU A 62 -6.48 6.28 18.78
N GLU A 63 -5.48 7.16 18.70
CA GLU A 63 -4.44 7.10 17.67
C GLU A 63 -3.72 5.76 17.68
N ALA A 64 -3.30 5.29 18.86
CA ALA A 64 -2.65 3.99 19.00
C ALA A 64 -3.57 2.82 18.61
N HIS A 65 -4.88 2.92 18.90
CA HIS A 65 -5.86 1.92 18.51
C HIS A 65 -6.07 1.86 16.99
N VAL A 66 -6.15 3.03 16.35
CA VAL A 66 -6.26 3.13 14.88
C VAL A 66 -4.98 2.62 14.23
N GLU A 67 -3.81 3.06 14.71
CA GLU A 67 -2.51 2.64 14.15
C GLU A 67 -2.27 1.13 14.30
N ALA A 68 -2.68 0.53 15.43
CA ALA A 68 -2.54 -0.92 15.65
C ALA A 68 -3.46 -1.75 14.74
N ARG A 69 -4.47 -1.15 14.11
CA ARG A 69 -5.39 -1.81 13.16
C ARG A 69 -5.02 -1.58 11.70
N LYS A 70 -4.09 -0.66 11.43
CA LYS A 70 -3.57 -0.49 10.07
C LYS A 70 -2.81 -1.74 9.68
N GLU A 71 -3.27 -2.40 8.66
CA GLU A 71 -2.47 -3.43 8.01
C GLU A 71 -1.25 -2.77 7.35
N PRO A 72 -0.08 -3.42 7.41
CA PRO A 72 1.14 -2.81 6.90
C PRO A 72 1.05 -2.53 5.40
N SER A 73 1.64 -1.42 5.01
CA SER A 73 1.94 -1.18 3.59
C SER A 73 3.16 -2.00 3.19
N PHE A 74 3.20 -2.44 1.95
CA PHE A 74 4.38 -3.06 1.38
C PHE A 74 4.46 -2.78 -0.11
N GLY A 75 5.67 -2.92 -0.67
CA GLY A 75 5.89 -2.72 -2.08
C GLY A 75 7.06 -3.52 -2.64
N SER A 76 6.91 -3.99 -3.86
CA SER A 76 7.89 -4.82 -4.57
C SER A 76 8.19 -4.27 -5.96
N ILE A 77 9.38 -4.56 -6.45
CA ILE A 77 9.83 -4.16 -7.78
C ILE A 77 10.13 -5.42 -8.60
N HIS A 78 9.50 -5.54 -9.74
CA HIS A 78 9.64 -6.68 -10.64
C HIS A 78 10.24 -6.19 -11.96
N VAL A 79 11.44 -6.66 -12.27
CA VAL A 79 12.18 -6.32 -13.48
C VAL A 79 12.03 -7.46 -14.47
N GLN A 80 11.58 -7.17 -15.68
CA GLN A 80 11.42 -8.18 -16.73
C GLN A 80 12.80 -8.55 -17.33
N THR A 81 13.50 -9.44 -16.64
CA THR A 81 14.84 -9.92 -17.00
C THR A 81 15.18 -11.20 -16.25
N ASP A 82 16.01 -12.04 -16.88
CA ASP A 82 16.63 -13.21 -16.23
C ASP A 82 18.05 -12.91 -15.69
N ASP A 83 18.57 -11.69 -15.93
CA ASP A 83 19.89 -11.26 -15.42
C ASP A 83 19.78 -10.78 -13.97
N VAL A 84 19.69 -11.73 -13.06
CA VAL A 84 19.61 -11.47 -11.62
C VAL A 84 20.83 -10.71 -11.10
N ASP A 85 22.01 -11.00 -11.63
CA ASP A 85 23.25 -10.33 -11.20
C ASP A 85 23.23 -8.84 -11.56
N ALA A 86 22.65 -8.47 -12.70
CA ALA A 86 22.48 -7.08 -13.07
C ALA A 86 21.53 -6.36 -12.10
N VAL A 87 20.41 -7.01 -11.71
CA VAL A 87 19.47 -6.44 -10.71
C VAL A 87 20.16 -6.29 -9.36
N VAL A 88 20.87 -7.32 -8.87
CA VAL A 88 21.61 -7.25 -7.59
C VAL A 88 22.63 -6.12 -7.61
N ARG A 89 23.41 -5.97 -8.69
CA ARG A 89 24.38 -4.87 -8.82
C ARG A 89 23.70 -3.50 -8.80
N ALA A 90 22.58 -3.35 -9.48
CA ALA A 90 21.84 -2.09 -9.56
C ALA A 90 21.24 -1.71 -8.19
N VAL A 91 20.60 -2.65 -7.49
CA VAL A 91 20.05 -2.47 -6.13
C VAL A 91 21.20 -2.07 -5.17
N ARG A 92 22.30 -2.83 -5.15
CA ARG A 92 23.48 -2.54 -4.32
C ARG A 92 24.04 -1.14 -4.54
N GLN A 93 24.05 -0.68 -5.77
CA GLN A 93 24.58 0.64 -6.11
C GLN A 93 23.63 1.77 -5.73
N PHE A 94 22.32 1.53 -5.76
CA PHE A 94 21.34 2.60 -5.69
C PHE A 94 20.70 2.76 -4.31
N VAL A 95 20.37 1.68 -3.62
CA VAL A 95 19.74 1.71 -2.29
C VAL A 95 20.51 2.57 -1.29
N PRO A 96 21.86 2.52 -1.20
CA PRO A 96 22.61 3.39 -0.27
C PRO A 96 22.47 4.90 -0.55
N ARG A 97 21.94 5.28 -1.71
CA ARG A 97 21.74 6.68 -2.11
C ARG A 97 20.32 7.18 -1.83
N LEU A 98 19.41 6.28 -1.42
CA LEU A 98 18.07 6.65 -1.04
C LEU A 98 18.10 7.33 0.35
N PRO A 99 17.42 8.46 0.52
CA PRO A 99 17.23 9.05 1.84
C PRO A 99 16.39 8.11 2.73
N GLY A 100 16.64 8.13 4.03
CA GLY A 100 15.89 7.32 5.01
C GLY A 100 16.62 6.07 5.51
N GLY A 101 17.62 5.58 4.79
CA GLY A 101 18.43 4.43 5.20
C GLY A 101 17.63 3.12 5.23
N SER A 102 17.94 2.17 4.37
CA SER A 102 17.36 0.83 4.37
C SER A 102 18.09 -0.08 5.35
N GLN A 103 17.41 -1.04 5.96
CA GLN A 103 18.02 -2.06 6.83
C GLN A 103 18.44 -3.31 6.05
N GLY A 104 17.90 -3.53 4.85
CA GLY A 104 18.25 -4.65 4.00
C GLY A 104 17.50 -4.67 2.68
N SER A 105 18.10 -5.34 1.70
CA SER A 105 17.49 -5.62 0.40
C SER A 105 17.68 -7.09 0.06
N VAL A 106 16.72 -7.67 -0.64
CA VAL A 106 16.82 -9.01 -1.22
C VAL A 106 16.36 -8.99 -2.68
N VAL A 107 16.97 -9.87 -3.46
CA VAL A 107 16.54 -10.14 -4.84
C VAL A 107 16.22 -11.62 -4.93
N LEU A 108 15.07 -11.96 -5.48
CA LEU A 108 14.67 -13.34 -5.73
C LEU A 108 15.14 -13.80 -7.12
N ALA A 109 15.43 -15.08 -7.24
CA ALA A 109 15.78 -15.70 -8.50
C ALA A 109 14.70 -15.47 -9.58
N PRO A 110 15.06 -15.41 -10.87
CA PRO A 110 14.10 -15.18 -11.94
C PRO A 110 13.02 -16.27 -11.97
N ARG A 111 11.77 -15.85 -12.06
CA ARG A 111 10.62 -16.75 -12.29
C ARG A 111 9.74 -16.13 -13.38
N GLU A 112 9.37 -16.94 -14.35
CA GLU A 112 8.52 -16.54 -15.48
C GLU A 112 9.04 -15.26 -16.22
N GLY A 113 10.37 -15.07 -16.28
CA GLY A 113 11.01 -13.91 -16.92
C GLY A 113 11.07 -12.66 -16.03
N TRP A 114 10.73 -12.76 -14.75
CA TRP A 114 10.78 -11.67 -13.79
C TRP A 114 11.79 -11.90 -12.68
N THR A 115 12.66 -10.94 -12.46
CA THR A 115 13.51 -10.85 -11.27
C THR A 115 12.92 -9.83 -10.32
N SER A 116 12.66 -10.24 -9.08
CA SER A 116 11.96 -9.41 -8.08
C SER A 116 12.93 -8.88 -7.04
N ALA A 117 12.82 -7.61 -6.69
CA ALA A 117 13.63 -6.93 -5.68
C ALA A 117 12.73 -6.33 -4.59
N TYR A 118 13.14 -6.51 -3.34
CA TYR A 118 12.47 -6.04 -2.14
C TYR A 118 13.47 -5.32 -1.25
N ASP A 119 13.03 -4.28 -0.60
CA ASP A 119 13.87 -3.50 0.32
C ASP A 119 13.01 -2.99 1.49
N GLU A 120 13.53 -3.07 2.69
CA GLU A 120 12.80 -2.68 3.91
C GLU A 120 12.36 -1.21 3.89
N LEU A 121 13.17 -0.32 3.33
CA LEU A 121 12.79 1.08 3.17
C LEU A 121 11.63 1.24 2.19
N THR A 122 11.58 0.44 1.13
CA THR A 122 10.54 0.55 0.10
C THR A 122 9.18 0.04 0.55
N ASP A 123 9.11 -0.83 1.55
CA ASP A 123 7.85 -1.21 2.20
C ASP A 123 7.23 -0.04 2.98
N ARG A 124 8.07 0.78 3.62
CA ARG A 124 7.63 1.91 4.45
C ARG A 124 7.43 3.21 3.66
N GLU A 125 8.19 3.39 2.58
CA GLU A 125 8.31 4.67 1.86
C GLU A 125 7.96 4.49 0.37
N PRO A 126 6.69 4.63 -0.03
CA PRO A 126 6.27 4.45 -1.42
C PRO A 126 7.02 5.33 -2.43
N GLU A 127 7.52 6.49 -1.98
CA GLU A 127 8.31 7.37 -2.83
C GLU A 127 9.70 6.80 -3.13
N MET A 128 10.31 6.12 -2.15
CA MET A 128 11.59 5.44 -2.33
C MET A 128 11.44 4.21 -3.23
N LEU A 129 10.33 3.48 -3.09
CA LEU A 129 9.96 2.39 -3.99
C LEU A 129 9.91 2.87 -5.45
N ARG A 130 9.17 3.93 -5.74
CA ARG A 130 9.06 4.50 -7.09
C ARG A 130 10.41 5.02 -7.61
N ARG A 131 11.22 5.62 -6.74
CA ARG A 131 12.53 6.14 -7.10
C ARG A 131 13.50 5.02 -7.48
N LEU A 132 13.56 3.96 -6.68
CA LEU A 132 14.38 2.78 -6.98
C LEU A 132 13.93 2.11 -8.28
N ALA A 133 12.64 1.91 -8.47
CA ALA A 133 12.09 1.29 -9.68
C ALA A 133 12.42 2.09 -10.95
N ARG A 134 12.33 3.42 -10.88
CA ARG A 134 12.69 4.30 -12.00
C ARG A 134 14.16 4.14 -12.40
N GLU A 135 15.05 4.09 -11.41
CA GLU A 135 16.48 3.89 -11.66
C GLU A 135 16.79 2.50 -12.25
N LEU A 136 16.12 1.46 -11.74
CA LEU A 136 16.27 0.12 -12.30
C LEU A 136 15.80 0.08 -13.76
N SER A 137 14.63 0.64 -14.05
CA SER A 137 14.06 0.69 -15.40
C SER A 137 14.94 1.50 -16.37
N ASP A 138 15.47 2.64 -15.94
CA ASP A 138 16.33 3.49 -16.78
C ASP A 138 17.68 2.82 -17.09
N ARG A 139 18.37 2.35 -16.05
CA ARG A 139 19.72 1.77 -16.18
C ARG A 139 19.74 0.45 -16.92
N MET A 140 18.74 -0.39 -16.70
CA MET A 140 18.67 -1.70 -17.33
C MET A 140 18.00 -1.64 -18.70
N GLY A 141 17.32 -0.54 -19.04
CA GLY A 141 16.51 -0.42 -20.24
C GLY A 141 15.35 -1.43 -20.28
N ALA A 142 15.02 -2.02 -19.12
CA ALA A 142 14.03 -3.07 -18.97
C ALA A 142 12.65 -2.50 -18.62
N PHE A 143 11.60 -3.29 -18.92
CA PHE A 143 10.29 -3.05 -18.35
C PHE A 143 10.31 -3.40 -16.86
N VAL A 144 9.78 -2.51 -16.04
CA VAL A 144 9.70 -2.67 -14.59
C VAL A 144 8.25 -2.45 -14.16
N LEU A 145 7.74 -3.38 -13.36
CA LEU A 145 6.45 -3.26 -12.70
C LEU A 145 6.67 -3.16 -11.20
N VAL A 146 6.21 -2.05 -10.63
CA VAL A 146 6.10 -1.87 -9.18
C VAL A 146 4.73 -2.33 -8.77
N MET A 147 4.63 -3.11 -7.72
CA MET A 147 3.37 -3.53 -7.13
C MET A 147 3.39 -3.31 -5.62
N GLY A 148 2.25 -2.97 -5.04
CA GLY A 148 2.19 -2.74 -3.60
C GLY A 148 0.76 -2.65 -3.08
N VAL A 149 0.68 -2.78 -1.78
CA VAL A 149 -0.53 -2.55 -0.99
C VAL A 149 -0.24 -1.38 -0.05
N GLU A 150 -1.15 -0.43 -0.01
CA GLU A 150 -1.08 0.72 0.88
C GLU A 150 -2.13 0.55 1.99
N GLU A 151 -1.69 0.64 3.25
CA GLU A 151 -2.52 0.50 4.46
C GLU A 151 -3.37 -0.79 4.51
N GLY A 152 -2.89 -1.89 3.87
CA GLY A 152 -3.61 -3.15 3.76
C GLY A 152 -4.92 -3.10 2.95
N ARG A 153 -5.27 -1.96 2.37
CA ARG A 153 -6.60 -1.69 1.79
C ARG A 153 -6.60 -1.35 0.30
N VAL A 154 -5.56 -0.71 -0.18
CA VAL A 154 -5.50 -0.18 -1.54
C VAL A 154 -4.36 -0.80 -2.30
N VAL A 155 -4.63 -1.31 -3.49
CA VAL A 155 -3.62 -1.89 -4.37
C VAL A 155 -3.18 -0.87 -5.40
N ARG A 156 -1.86 -0.76 -5.55
CA ARG A 156 -1.24 0.08 -6.58
C ARG A 156 -0.31 -0.74 -7.46
N TYR A 157 -0.25 -0.40 -8.73
CA TYR A 157 0.92 -0.69 -9.55
C TYR A 157 1.38 0.53 -10.33
N THR A 158 2.68 0.54 -10.67
CA THR A 158 3.27 1.51 -11.58
C THR A 158 4.15 0.77 -12.59
N ALA A 159 3.85 0.92 -13.86
CA ALA A 159 4.58 0.31 -14.98
C ALA A 159 5.56 1.31 -15.57
N LEU A 160 6.82 0.92 -15.72
CA LEU A 160 7.89 1.79 -16.20
C LEU A 160 8.65 1.16 -17.38
N GLU A 161 8.90 1.95 -18.41
CA GLU A 161 9.82 1.63 -19.48
C GLU A 161 10.90 2.73 -19.59
N ARG A 162 12.18 2.34 -19.52
CA ARG A 162 13.31 3.27 -19.62
C ARG A 162 13.19 4.48 -18.68
N GLY A 163 12.84 4.22 -17.42
CA GLY A 163 12.67 5.19 -16.37
C GLY A 163 11.42 6.08 -16.47
N ARG A 164 10.55 5.85 -17.46
CA ARG A 164 9.31 6.61 -17.65
C ARG A 164 8.11 5.78 -17.25
N VAL A 165 7.20 6.39 -16.51
CA VAL A 165 5.90 5.78 -16.22
C VAL A 165 5.09 5.69 -17.52
N VAL A 166 4.61 4.50 -17.83
CA VAL A 166 3.80 4.21 -19.03
C VAL A 166 2.37 3.81 -18.67
N ASP A 167 2.15 3.32 -17.45
CA ASP A 167 0.84 3.03 -16.89
C ASP A 167 0.86 3.11 -15.37
N GLU A 168 -0.24 3.53 -14.76
CA GLU A 168 -0.45 3.53 -13.31
C GLU A 168 -1.85 3.02 -12.99
N TYR A 169 -1.95 2.33 -11.87
CA TYR A 169 -3.21 1.88 -11.33
C TYR A 169 -3.25 2.10 -9.83
N LEU A 170 -4.37 2.62 -9.36
CA LEU A 170 -4.73 2.69 -7.95
C LEU A 170 -6.15 2.16 -7.81
N SER A 171 -6.34 1.14 -7.01
CA SER A 171 -7.64 0.45 -6.89
C SER A 171 -8.75 1.38 -6.37
N VAL A 172 -8.40 2.35 -5.53
CA VAL A 172 -9.29 3.43 -5.04
C VAL A 172 -8.58 4.77 -5.28
N PRO A 173 -8.77 5.43 -6.45
CA PRO A 173 -8.03 6.65 -6.81
C PRO A 173 -8.16 7.80 -5.81
N GLU A 174 -9.32 7.97 -5.20
CA GLU A 174 -9.61 9.07 -4.27
C GLU A 174 -9.46 8.65 -2.79
N TYR A 175 -8.76 7.54 -2.51
CA TYR A 175 -8.55 7.03 -1.14
C TYR A 175 -7.92 8.07 -0.19
N TYR A 176 -6.98 8.87 -0.69
CA TYR A 176 -6.29 9.90 0.08
C TYR A 176 -6.93 11.30 -0.05
N GLY A 177 -8.05 11.42 -0.73
CA GLY A 177 -8.77 12.65 -0.94
C GLY A 177 -9.21 12.86 -2.38
N PRO A 178 -10.05 13.87 -2.63
CA PRO A 178 -10.64 14.11 -3.94
C PRO A 178 -9.58 14.50 -4.98
N LEU A 179 -9.68 13.93 -6.18
CA LEU A 179 -8.82 14.19 -7.31
C LEU A 179 -9.58 14.83 -8.49
N PRO A 180 -8.91 15.61 -9.33
CA PRO A 180 -9.48 16.03 -10.60
C PRO A 180 -9.90 14.83 -11.47
N PRO A 181 -11.03 14.89 -12.21
CA PRO A 181 -11.51 13.75 -13.00
C PRO A 181 -10.48 13.14 -13.96
N GLY A 182 -9.58 13.96 -14.51
CA GLY A 182 -8.50 13.48 -15.39
C GLY A 182 -7.46 12.63 -14.65
N GLU A 183 -7.18 12.93 -13.39
CA GLU A 183 -6.25 12.16 -12.56
C GLU A 183 -6.88 10.84 -12.12
N VAL A 184 -8.18 10.83 -11.76
CA VAL A 184 -8.92 9.59 -11.48
C VAL A 184 -8.85 8.63 -12.68
N ILE A 185 -9.06 9.15 -13.90
CA ILE A 185 -8.97 8.35 -15.13
C ILE A 185 -7.53 7.84 -15.35
N ALA A 186 -6.53 8.68 -15.09
CA ALA A 186 -5.12 8.31 -15.27
C ALA A 186 -4.64 7.22 -14.30
N LEU A 187 -5.30 7.07 -13.15
CA LEU A 187 -5.07 6.00 -12.17
C LEU A 187 -5.89 4.73 -12.46
N GLY A 188 -6.62 4.68 -13.55
CA GLY A 188 -7.25 3.48 -14.07
C GLY A 188 -6.28 2.69 -14.94
N ALA A 189 -6.15 1.38 -14.70
CA ALA A 189 -5.31 0.50 -15.51
C ALA A 189 -5.58 0.63 -17.00
N ASN A 190 -4.54 0.53 -17.83
CA ASN A 190 -4.66 0.37 -19.28
C ASN A 190 -4.53 -1.12 -19.69
N PRO A 191 -5.64 -1.87 -19.80
CA PRO A 191 -5.59 -3.32 -20.01
C PRO A 191 -4.86 -3.73 -21.30
N ARG A 192 -5.00 -2.95 -22.37
CA ARG A 192 -4.35 -3.25 -23.66
C ARG A 192 -2.85 -3.04 -23.58
N LEU A 193 -2.40 -2.01 -22.89
CA LEU A 193 -0.99 -1.75 -22.70
C LEU A 193 -0.37 -2.83 -21.81
N MET A 194 -1.00 -3.16 -20.69
CA MET A 194 -0.53 -4.21 -19.79
C MET A 194 -0.49 -5.58 -20.45
N ALA A 195 -1.52 -5.94 -21.25
CA ALA A 195 -1.51 -7.17 -22.05
C ALA A 195 -0.30 -7.23 -23.01
N ARG A 196 0.03 -6.13 -23.67
CA ARG A 196 1.20 -6.06 -24.56
C ARG A 196 2.53 -6.22 -23.82
N LEU A 197 2.65 -5.66 -22.62
CA LEU A 197 3.91 -5.62 -21.86
C LEU A 197 4.15 -6.92 -21.07
N THR A 198 3.10 -7.55 -20.57
CA THR A 198 3.20 -8.72 -19.69
C THR A 198 2.78 -10.03 -20.36
N GLY A 199 2.07 -9.96 -21.49
CA GLY A 199 1.45 -11.14 -22.11
C GLY A 199 0.12 -11.56 -21.49
N ALA A 200 -0.39 -10.81 -20.52
CA ALA A 200 -1.69 -11.08 -19.88
C ALA A 200 -2.86 -10.93 -20.86
N ASP A 201 -4.01 -11.54 -20.55
CA ASP A 201 -5.25 -11.31 -21.28
C ASP A 201 -5.84 -9.93 -20.92
N ALA A 202 -6.12 -9.10 -21.92
CA ALA A 202 -6.58 -7.73 -21.72
C ALA A 202 -7.97 -7.65 -21.06
N ASP A 203 -8.85 -8.63 -21.30
CA ASP A 203 -10.18 -8.64 -20.70
C ASP A 203 -10.10 -9.11 -19.24
N ALA A 204 -9.20 -10.05 -18.93
CA ALA A 204 -8.89 -10.43 -17.56
C ALA A 204 -8.29 -9.25 -16.77
N VAL A 205 -7.33 -8.52 -17.35
CA VAL A 205 -6.78 -7.31 -16.72
C VAL A 205 -7.87 -6.27 -16.45
N ARG A 206 -8.76 -6.02 -17.43
CA ARG A 206 -9.89 -5.08 -17.27
C ARG A 206 -10.84 -5.51 -16.14
N ALA A 207 -11.10 -6.80 -16.02
CA ALA A 207 -12.01 -7.33 -14.99
C ALA A 207 -11.40 -7.23 -13.59
N THR A 208 -10.09 -7.48 -13.45
CA THR A 208 -9.39 -7.52 -12.18
C THR A 208 -8.94 -6.12 -11.73
N ALA A 209 -8.28 -5.34 -12.60
CA ALA A 209 -7.76 -4.01 -12.29
C ALA A 209 -8.84 -2.91 -12.47
N ARG A 210 -10.01 -3.11 -11.93
CA ARG A 210 -11.07 -2.10 -11.88
C ARG A 210 -10.83 -1.14 -10.72
N THR A 211 -11.24 0.11 -10.89
CA THR A 211 -11.26 1.10 -9.81
C THR A 211 -12.59 1.11 -9.08
N ALA A 212 -12.59 1.55 -7.83
CA ALA A 212 -13.78 1.72 -7.00
C ALA A 212 -13.74 3.04 -6.24
N THR A 213 -14.83 3.40 -5.58
CA THR A 213 -14.92 4.58 -4.72
C THR A 213 -14.41 4.27 -3.31
N THR A 214 -14.65 3.04 -2.84
CA THR A 214 -14.19 2.57 -1.54
C THR A 214 -13.53 1.18 -1.64
N PRO A 215 -12.62 0.81 -0.72
CA PRO A 215 -12.00 -0.51 -0.71
C PRO A 215 -13.00 -1.66 -0.62
N GLU A 216 -14.12 -1.47 0.08
CA GLU A 216 -15.15 -2.50 0.33
C GLU A 216 -15.90 -2.94 -0.94
N GLU A 217 -15.81 -2.15 -2.01
CA GLU A 217 -16.38 -2.49 -3.33
C GLU A 217 -15.49 -3.47 -4.14
N LEU A 218 -14.30 -3.76 -3.63
CA LEU A 218 -13.28 -4.60 -4.25
C LEU A 218 -13.00 -5.85 -3.42
N PRO A 219 -12.36 -6.89 -3.99
CA PRO A 219 -11.77 -7.96 -3.20
C PRO A 219 -10.76 -7.40 -2.18
N ALA A 220 -10.47 -8.16 -1.13
CA ALA A 220 -9.41 -7.81 -0.19
C ALA A 220 -8.10 -7.47 -0.93
N ALA A 221 -7.35 -6.47 -0.47
CA ALA A 221 -6.15 -6.00 -1.16
C ALA A 221 -5.11 -7.13 -1.36
N SER A 222 -4.99 -8.04 -0.39
CA SER A 222 -4.14 -9.23 -0.49
C SER A 222 -4.57 -10.20 -1.61
N GLU A 223 -5.87 -10.36 -1.83
CA GLU A 223 -6.41 -11.17 -2.92
C GLU A 223 -6.22 -10.48 -4.26
N LEU A 224 -6.52 -9.17 -4.31
CA LEU A 224 -6.40 -8.38 -5.53
C LEU A 224 -4.95 -8.30 -6.05
N ILE A 225 -3.96 -8.05 -5.18
CA ILE A 225 -2.56 -8.00 -5.58
C ILE A 225 -2.05 -9.38 -6.02
N THR A 226 -2.49 -10.44 -5.35
CA THR A 226 -2.15 -11.82 -5.72
C THR A 226 -2.70 -12.17 -7.11
N GLU A 227 -3.94 -11.80 -7.40
CA GLU A 227 -4.57 -12.07 -8.70
C GLU A 227 -3.93 -11.23 -9.83
N LEU A 228 -3.61 -9.96 -9.57
CA LEU A 228 -2.87 -9.13 -10.52
C LEU A 228 -1.47 -9.70 -10.78
N GLY A 229 -0.76 -10.14 -9.74
CA GLY A 229 0.53 -10.82 -9.88
C GLY A 229 0.44 -12.06 -10.74
N ARG A 230 -0.57 -12.91 -10.50
CA ARG A 230 -0.83 -14.11 -11.31
C ARG A 230 -1.10 -13.76 -12.78
N LEU A 231 -1.89 -12.73 -13.05
CA LEU A 231 -2.18 -12.28 -14.42
C LEU A 231 -0.94 -11.76 -15.15
N PHE A 232 -0.04 -11.08 -14.44
CA PHE A 232 1.18 -10.51 -15.01
C PHE A 232 2.37 -11.48 -15.02
N GLY A 233 2.18 -12.73 -14.57
CA GLY A 233 3.25 -13.73 -14.47
C GLY A 233 4.24 -13.44 -13.35
N ILE A 234 3.81 -12.80 -12.25
CA ILE A 234 4.66 -12.41 -11.11
C ILE A 234 4.21 -13.17 -9.86
N PRO A 235 4.76 -14.36 -9.59
CA PRO A 235 4.28 -15.22 -8.51
C PRO A 235 4.49 -14.66 -7.10
N HIS A 236 5.41 -13.72 -6.93
CA HIS A 236 5.79 -13.13 -5.64
C HIS A 236 5.29 -11.68 -5.45
N ALA A 237 4.30 -11.23 -6.21
CA ALA A 237 3.77 -9.87 -6.16
C ALA A 237 3.18 -9.47 -4.80
N SER A 238 2.74 -10.45 -4.00
CA SER A 238 2.11 -10.25 -2.68
C SER A 238 3.07 -10.35 -1.49
N LEU A 239 4.38 -10.52 -1.73
CA LEU A 239 5.36 -10.55 -0.65
C LEU A 239 5.78 -9.14 -0.26
N ASP A 240 5.95 -8.95 1.05
CA ASP A 240 6.71 -7.86 1.65
C ASP A 240 8.21 -8.22 1.75
N TYR A 241 9.03 -7.29 2.24
CA TYR A 241 10.46 -7.56 2.44
C TYR A 241 10.74 -8.74 3.39
N PRO A 242 10.10 -8.86 4.58
CA PRO A 242 10.29 -10.01 5.46
C PRO A 242 9.90 -11.35 4.79
N GLY A 243 8.79 -11.38 4.08
CA GLY A 243 8.33 -12.56 3.34
C GLY A 243 9.31 -12.97 2.24
N ALA A 244 9.77 -11.99 1.45
CA ALA A 244 10.77 -12.22 0.41
C ALA A 244 12.14 -12.68 0.98
N ALA A 245 12.55 -12.14 2.13
CA ALA A 245 13.79 -12.54 2.80
C ALA A 245 13.74 -13.97 3.36
N ALA A 246 12.55 -14.52 3.58
CA ALA A 246 12.34 -15.89 4.06
C ALA A 246 12.31 -16.92 2.91
N GLU A 247 12.25 -16.50 1.65
CA GLU A 247 12.26 -17.40 0.49
C GLU A 247 13.59 -18.12 0.35
N GLN A 248 13.55 -19.39 -0.12
CA GLN A 248 14.74 -20.24 -0.23
C GLN A 248 15.76 -19.73 -1.25
N ASP A 249 15.30 -19.03 -2.27
CA ASP A 249 16.11 -18.43 -3.35
C ASP A 249 16.39 -16.94 -3.13
N ALA A 250 16.14 -16.43 -1.93
CA ALA A 250 16.44 -15.05 -1.57
C ALA A 250 17.96 -14.79 -1.55
N MET A 251 18.38 -13.81 -2.33
CA MET A 251 19.75 -13.34 -2.39
C MET A 251 19.87 -12.01 -1.64
N PRO A 252 20.43 -12.01 -0.42
CA PRO A 252 20.68 -10.77 0.31
C PRO A 252 21.65 -9.88 -0.46
N VAL A 253 21.30 -8.60 -0.62
CA VAL A 253 22.17 -7.63 -1.28
C VAL A 253 23.04 -6.98 -0.21
N ALA A 254 24.29 -7.45 -0.12
CA ALA A 254 25.29 -6.85 0.79
C ALA A 254 25.58 -5.39 0.37
N ARG A 255 25.66 -4.52 1.36
CA ARG A 255 25.97 -3.08 1.22
C ARG A 255 27.44 -2.84 1.01
#